data_1c74f5cc05da20a07d802a155eb6e2e2
#
_entry.id   1c74f5cc05da20a07d802a155eb6e2e2
#
_cell.length_a   1.000
_cell.length_b   1.000
_cell.length_c   1.000
_cell.angle_alpha   90.00
_cell.angle_beta   90.00
_cell.angle_gamma   90.00
#
_symmetry.space_group_name_H-M   'P 1'
#
loop_
_entity.id
_entity.type
_entity.pdbx_description
1 polymer ?
#
loop_
_entity_poly.entity_id
_entity_poly.type
_entity_poly.pdbx_seq_one_letter_code
_entity_poly.pdbx_strand_id
1 'polypeptide(L)'
;CGGLLSRFFAQRRRQQRAEALARHPLRDDALRTPDAAFANLPGYPWAPHYVSDLPSLAGLRLHYLDEGPRDARRTWLCLHGNPAWSYLYRRMLPTFLAAGDRVVAPDMIGFGKSDKPKKEGAHQFEWHRQVLLELIERLDLRNVVLVVQDWGGILGLTLPIAMPERFGGLLVMNTLLATGDAPLPQGFVDWRAMCRDKPLYGVGRLLARGNLHLSAAECAAYDAPFPDKGYRAALRAFPDRVPAALDDAGAALSREARDFWQHRWQGFSLMVVGAQDPVLGLPT
;
A
#
# COMPACT_ATOMS: atom_id res chain seq x y z
N CYS A 1 -24.95 -27.25 17.08
CA CYS A 1 -25.52 -26.83 15.78
C CYS A 1 -25.50 -25.29 15.57
N GLY A 2 -25.66 -24.45 16.60
CA GLY A 2 -25.78 -22.99 16.43
C GLY A 2 -24.54 -22.29 15.85
N GLY A 3 -23.33 -22.75 16.20
CA GLY A 3 -22.08 -22.12 15.76
C GLY A 3 -21.78 -22.31 14.25
N LEU A 4 -22.14 -23.45 13.68
CA LEU A 4 -21.95 -23.73 12.24
C LEU A 4 -22.90 -22.89 11.36
N LEU A 5 -24.16 -22.77 11.76
CA LEU A 5 -25.14 -21.93 11.09
C LEU A 5 -24.78 -20.44 11.15
N SER A 6 -24.32 -19.97 12.30
CA SER A 6 -23.87 -18.59 12.48
C SER A 6 -22.66 -18.25 11.58
N ARG A 7 -21.68 -19.17 11.49
CA ARG A 7 -20.52 -19.02 10.58
C ARG A 7 -20.93 -19.04 9.11
N PHE A 8 -21.82 -19.94 8.71
CA PHE A 8 -22.36 -20.03 7.36
C PHE A 8 -23.09 -18.75 6.93
N PHE A 9 -23.97 -18.21 7.78
CA PHE A 9 -24.68 -16.96 7.49
C PHE A 9 -23.74 -15.74 7.51
N ALA A 10 -22.73 -15.73 8.36
CA ALA A 10 -21.70 -14.68 8.36
C ALA A 10 -20.87 -14.70 7.06
N GLN A 11 -20.47 -15.89 6.61
CA GLN A 11 -19.74 -16.07 5.36
C GLN A 11 -20.59 -15.66 4.14
N ARG A 12 -21.86 -16.07 4.10
CA ARG A 12 -22.78 -15.70 3.02
C ARG A 12 -23.05 -14.20 2.96
N ARG A 13 -23.24 -13.54 4.12
CA ARG A 13 -23.36 -12.07 4.18
C ARG A 13 -22.09 -11.35 3.71
N ARG A 14 -20.90 -11.87 4.08
CA ARG A 14 -19.63 -11.34 3.58
C ARG A 14 -19.52 -11.47 2.06
N GLN A 15 -19.88 -12.62 1.52
CA GLN A 15 -19.86 -12.88 0.08
C GLN A 15 -20.84 -11.97 -0.67
N GLN A 16 -22.09 -11.85 -0.21
CA GLN A 16 -23.09 -10.94 -0.79
C GLN A 16 -22.66 -9.48 -0.73
N ARG A 17 -22.02 -9.06 0.39
CA ARG A 17 -21.48 -7.71 0.52
C ARG A 17 -20.28 -7.48 -0.42
N ALA A 18 -19.37 -8.44 -0.55
CA ALA A 18 -18.28 -8.39 -1.50
C ALA A 18 -18.76 -8.32 -2.95
N GLU A 19 -19.78 -9.12 -3.29
CA GLU A 19 -20.43 -9.09 -4.61
C GLU A 19 -21.14 -7.75 -4.89
N ALA A 20 -21.82 -7.18 -3.89
CA ALA A 20 -22.45 -5.87 -4.00
C ALA A 20 -21.42 -4.75 -4.18
N LEU A 21 -20.31 -4.81 -3.45
CA LEU A 21 -19.19 -3.85 -3.57
C LEU A 21 -18.41 -4.05 -4.88
N ALA A 22 -18.30 -5.30 -5.36
CA ALA A 22 -17.72 -5.59 -6.68
C ALA A 22 -18.56 -4.99 -7.82
N ARG A 23 -19.89 -4.89 -7.62
CA ARG A 23 -20.84 -4.26 -8.55
C ARG A 23 -20.97 -2.74 -8.36
N HIS A 24 -20.26 -2.14 -7.39
CA HIS A 24 -20.30 -0.69 -7.19
C HIS A 24 -19.99 0.03 -8.50
N PRO A 25 -20.84 0.97 -8.94
CA PRO A 25 -20.65 1.63 -10.22
C PRO A 25 -19.29 2.31 -10.28
N LEU A 26 -18.55 2.00 -11.34
CA LEU A 26 -17.25 2.62 -11.58
C LEU A 26 -17.47 4.09 -11.92
N ARG A 27 -16.71 4.99 -11.31
CA ARG A 27 -16.72 6.41 -11.67
C ARG A 27 -16.19 6.60 -13.10
N ASP A 28 -16.76 7.56 -13.84
CA ASP A 28 -16.38 7.85 -15.24
C ASP A 28 -14.91 8.31 -15.37
N ASP A 29 -14.35 8.90 -14.31
CA ASP A 29 -12.97 9.39 -14.26
C ASP A 29 -11.96 8.36 -13.74
N ALA A 30 -12.39 7.10 -13.53
CA ALA A 30 -11.56 6.01 -13.05
C ALA A 30 -11.62 4.77 -13.95
N LEU A 31 -10.67 3.87 -13.77
CA LEU A 31 -10.64 2.53 -14.36
C LEU A 31 -10.60 1.49 -13.25
N ARG A 32 -11.11 0.30 -13.56
CA ARG A 32 -11.03 -0.90 -12.70
C ARG A 32 -10.42 -2.02 -13.51
N THR A 33 -9.30 -2.56 -13.03
CA THR A 33 -8.69 -3.73 -13.66
C THR A 33 -9.64 -4.91 -13.58
N PRO A 34 -9.93 -5.60 -14.70
CA PRO A 34 -10.80 -6.76 -14.70
C PRO A 34 -10.29 -7.87 -13.75
N ASP A 35 -11.19 -8.51 -13.03
CA ASP A 35 -10.84 -9.57 -12.05
C ASP A 35 -10.10 -10.74 -12.70
N ALA A 36 -10.35 -11.01 -13.99
CA ALA A 36 -9.62 -12.02 -14.76
C ALA A 36 -8.10 -11.78 -14.82
N ALA A 37 -7.64 -10.53 -14.73
CA ALA A 37 -6.21 -10.23 -14.68
C ALA A 37 -5.53 -10.78 -13.40
N PHE A 38 -6.31 -11.07 -12.37
CA PHE A 38 -5.83 -11.56 -11.06
C PHE A 38 -6.15 -13.05 -10.82
N ALA A 39 -6.54 -13.80 -11.85
CA ALA A 39 -6.98 -15.20 -11.71
C ALA A 39 -5.86 -16.15 -11.25
N ASN A 40 -4.61 -15.89 -11.66
CA ASN A 40 -3.48 -16.78 -11.40
C ASN A 40 -2.33 -16.03 -10.74
N LEU A 41 -2.46 -15.76 -9.44
CA LEU A 41 -1.45 -15.05 -8.65
C LEU A 41 -0.64 -16.05 -7.80
N PRO A 42 0.62 -16.37 -8.16
CA PRO A 42 1.43 -17.29 -7.40
C PRO A 42 1.59 -16.86 -5.93
N GLY A 43 1.26 -17.77 -5.01
CA GLY A 43 1.44 -17.52 -3.58
C GLY A 43 0.52 -16.46 -2.98
N TYR A 44 -0.63 -16.17 -3.62
CA TYR A 44 -1.58 -15.14 -3.17
C TYR A 44 -3.02 -15.70 -3.11
N PRO A 45 -3.31 -16.59 -2.15
CA PRO A 45 -4.57 -17.32 -2.09
C PRO A 45 -5.70 -16.57 -1.39
N TRP A 46 -5.47 -15.37 -0.85
CA TRP A 46 -6.40 -14.64 0.00
C TRP A 46 -7.56 -14.04 -0.79
N ALA A 47 -8.73 -14.08 -0.16
CA ALA A 47 -9.93 -13.47 -0.72
C ALA A 47 -9.84 -11.93 -0.68
N PRO A 48 -10.28 -11.23 -1.73
CA PRO A 48 -10.28 -9.78 -1.74
C PRO A 48 -11.36 -9.22 -0.80
N HIS A 49 -11.02 -8.13 -0.10
CA HIS A 49 -11.99 -7.26 0.57
C HIS A 49 -12.01 -5.90 -0.12
N TYR A 50 -13.17 -5.24 -0.09
CA TYR A 50 -13.36 -3.94 -0.72
C TYR A 50 -14.12 -2.99 0.19
N VAL A 51 -13.80 -1.71 0.10
CA VAL A 51 -14.53 -0.60 0.71
C VAL A 51 -14.66 0.54 -0.30
N SER A 52 -15.82 1.21 -0.32
CA SER A 52 -16.09 2.34 -1.21
C SER A 52 -16.85 3.47 -0.51
N ASP A 53 -17.17 3.28 0.77
CA ASP A 53 -17.95 4.19 1.60
C ASP A 53 -17.08 5.03 2.56
N LEU A 54 -15.75 5.06 2.35
CA LEU A 54 -14.89 6.04 3.02
C LEU A 54 -15.10 7.41 2.37
N PRO A 55 -15.24 8.49 3.18
CA PRO A 55 -15.51 9.84 2.64
C PRO A 55 -14.52 10.27 1.56
N SER A 56 -13.23 10.07 1.77
CA SER A 56 -12.18 10.46 0.83
C SER A 56 -12.15 9.66 -0.47
N LEU A 57 -12.77 8.48 -0.51
CA LEU A 57 -12.87 7.70 -1.74
C LEU A 57 -13.83 8.31 -2.75
N ALA A 58 -14.86 9.04 -2.27
CA ALA A 58 -15.88 9.65 -3.12
C ALA A 58 -16.44 8.69 -4.18
N GLY A 59 -16.70 7.43 -3.78
CA GLY A 59 -17.24 6.38 -4.64
C GLY A 59 -16.18 5.54 -5.38
N LEU A 60 -14.89 5.78 -5.23
CA LEU A 60 -13.85 4.84 -5.65
C LEU A 60 -13.86 3.60 -4.77
N ARG A 61 -13.49 2.46 -5.32
CA ARG A 61 -13.34 1.20 -4.60
C ARG A 61 -11.88 0.99 -4.21
N LEU A 62 -11.63 0.82 -2.90
CA LEU A 62 -10.34 0.40 -2.35
C LEU A 62 -10.37 -1.10 -2.06
N HIS A 63 -9.36 -1.81 -2.52
CA HIS A 63 -9.10 -3.20 -2.16
C HIS A 63 -8.17 -3.30 -0.95
N TYR A 64 -8.37 -4.31 -0.13
CA TYR A 64 -7.44 -4.67 0.96
C TYR A 64 -7.55 -6.17 1.28
N LEU A 65 -6.45 -6.73 1.77
CA LEU A 65 -6.46 -8.02 2.48
C LEU A 65 -6.78 -7.78 3.95
N ASP A 66 -7.49 -8.72 4.58
CA ASP A 66 -7.80 -8.69 6.00
C ASP A 66 -7.95 -10.12 6.53
N GLU A 67 -6.82 -10.66 6.93
CA GLU A 67 -6.67 -12.06 7.30
C GLU A 67 -6.30 -12.22 8.78
N GLY A 68 -6.64 -13.38 9.35
CA GLY A 68 -6.41 -13.69 10.75
C GLY A 68 -7.56 -13.27 11.68
N PRO A 69 -7.40 -13.51 13.01
CA PRO A 69 -8.44 -13.20 13.99
C PRO A 69 -8.66 -11.69 14.14
N ARG A 70 -9.92 -11.25 14.25
CA ARG A 70 -10.25 -9.83 14.47
C ARG A 70 -9.84 -9.31 15.85
N ASP A 71 -9.76 -10.20 16.82
CA ASP A 71 -9.35 -9.98 18.20
C ASP A 71 -7.88 -10.36 18.45
N ALA A 72 -7.09 -10.48 17.38
CA ALA A 72 -5.66 -10.76 17.50
C ALA A 72 -4.95 -9.71 18.36
N ARG A 73 -3.92 -10.15 19.11
CA ARG A 73 -3.13 -9.26 19.95
C ARG A 73 -2.45 -8.14 19.16
N ARG A 74 -2.07 -8.40 17.91
CA ARG A 74 -1.41 -7.43 17.01
C ARG A 74 -2.06 -7.45 15.65
N THR A 75 -2.04 -6.28 15.00
CA THR A 75 -2.43 -6.14 13.59
C THR A 75 -1.24 -5.63 12.79
N TRP A 76 -0.79 -6.40 11.81
CA TRP A 76 0.22 -5.96 10.84
C TRP A 76 -0.46 -5.18 9.72
N LEU A 77 -0.22 -3.86 9.67
CA LEU A 77 -0.68 -3.01 8.58
C LEU A 77 0.45 -2.87 7.56
N CYS A 78 0.30 -3.53 6.42
CA CYS A 78 1.34 -3.64 5.40
C CYS A 78 1.06 -2.67 4.24
N LEU A 79 1.84 -1.61 4.12
CA LEU A 79 1.69 -0.56 3.12
C LEU A 79 2.77 -0.69 2.05
N HIS A 80 2.34 -1.00 0.83
CA HIS A 80 3.21 -1.16 -0.35
C HIS A 80 3.65 0.19 -0.92
N GLY A 81 4.65 0.18 -1.81
CA GLY A 81 5.11 1.33 -2.55
C GLY A 81 4.80 1.29 -4.05
N ASN A 82 5.37 2.22 -4.79
CA ASN A 82 5.28 2.34 -6.24
C ASN A 82 6.51 1.61 -6.87
N PRO A 83 6.32 0.68 -7.81
CA PRO A 83 5.09 0.31 -8.53
C PRO A 83 4.40 -0.97 -8.02
N ALA A 84 4.67 -1.39 -6.80
CA ALA A 84 4.13 -2.61 -6.20
C ALA A 84 2.62 -2.47 -5.81
N TRP A 85 2.09 -3.52 -5.20
CA TRP A 85 0.76 -3.59 -4.61
C TRP A 85 0.78 -4.64 -3.49
N SER A 86 -0.32 -4.95 -2.81
CA SER A 86 -0.34 -5.89 -1.66
C SER A 86 0.29 -7.25 -1.94
N TYR A 87 0.43 -7.65 -3.21
CA TYR A 87 1.18 -8.84 -3.65
C TYR A 87 2.64 -8.85 -3.16
N LEU A 88 3.23 -7.68 -2.90
CA LEU A 88 4.57 -7.54 -2.32
C LEU A 88 4.71 -8.37 -1.05
N TYR A 89 3.69 -8.36 -0.21
CA TYR A 89 3.71 -8.96 1.12
C TYR A 89 3.35 -10.44 1.16
N ARG A 90 3.04 -11.08 0.01
CA ARG A 90 2.57 -12.48 -0.09
C ARG A 90 3.42 -13.51 0.65
N ARG A 91 4.73 -13.26 0.76
CA ARG A 91 5.66 -14.16 1.45
C ARG A 91 5.79 -13.85 2.95
N MET A 92 5.40 -12.64 3.39
CA MET A 92 5.44 -12.23 4.80
C MET A 92 4.13 -12.60 5.52
N LEU A 93 2.99 -12.50 4.85
CA LEU A 93 1.69 -12.77 5.44
C LEU A 93 1.62 -14.12 6.16
N PRO A 94 2.08 -15.25 5.58
CA PRO A 94 2.03 -16.55 6.26
C PRO A 94 2.75 -16.56 7.61
N THR A 95 3.87 -15.84 7.74
CA THR A 95 4.64 -15.74 8.98
C THR A 95 3.85 -15.01 10.06
N PHE A 96 3.21 -13.90 9.72
CA PHE A 96 2.39 -13.12 10.65
C PHE A 96 1.15 -13.90 11.10
N LEU A 97 0.48 -14.56 10.14
CA LEU A 97 -0.70 -15.39 10.41
C LEU A 97 -0.36 -16.62 11.27
N ALA A 98 0.79 -17.25 11.05
CA ALA A 98 1.25 -18.37 11.86
C ALA A 98 1.54 -17.97 13.32
N ALA A 99 1.85 -16.70 13.58
CA ALA A 99 1.98 -16.14 14.92
C ALA A 99 0.62 -15.86 15.60
N GLY A 100 -0.51 -16.10 14.90
CA GLY A 100 -1.85 -15.82 15.41
C GLY A 100 -2.25 -14.35 15.29
N ASP A 101 -1.52 -13.55 14.56
CA ASP A 101 -1.75 -12.13 14.37
C ASP A 101 -2.73 -11.86 13.21
N ARG A 102 -3.32 -10.66 13.19
CA ARG A 102 -4.12 -10.15 12.06
C ARG A 102 -3.21 -9.41 11.06
N VAL A 103 -3.50 -9.52 9.77
CA VAL A 103 -2.80 -8.79 8.72
C VAL A 103 -3.79 -8.01 7.88
N VAL A 104 -3.54 -6.72 7.70
CA VAL A 104 -4.27 -5.85 6.78
C VAL A 104 -3.30 -5.28 5.77
N ALA A 105 -3.56 -5.49 4.49
CA ALA A 105 -2.71 -5.02 3.40
C ALA A 105 -3.57 -4.36 2.31
N PRO A 106 -3.75 -3.03 2.34
CA PRO A 106 -4.49 -2.32 1.31
C PRO A 106 -3.67 -2.19 0.01
N ASP A 107 -4.37 -2.15 -1.12
CA ASP A 107 -3.83 -1.60 -2.35
C ASP A 107 -4.17 -0.10 -2.39
N MET A 108 -3.18 0.77 -2.39
CA MET A 108 -3.43 2.20 -2.54
C MET A 108 -4.22 2.48 -3.82
N ILE A 109 -5.08 3.50 -3.80
CA ILE A 109 -5.83 3.91 -4.99
C ILE A 109 -4.87 4.18 -6.15
N GLY A 110 -5.16 3.58 -7.31
CA GLY A 110 -4.25 3.59 -8.46
C GLY A 110 -3.42 2.32 -8.62
N PHE A 111 -3.42 1.41 -7.63
CA PHE A 111 -2.61 0.18 -7.60
C PHE A 111 -3.48 -1.07 -7.40
N GLY A 112 -2.88 -2.23 -7.61
CA GLY A 112 -3.47 -3.54 -7.34
C GLY A 112 -4.89 -3.69 -7.85
N LYS A 113 -5.78 -4.18 -6.99
CA LYS A 113 -7.21 -4.37 -7.28
C LYS A 113 -8.08 -3.15 -6.95
N SER A 114 -7.48 -2.05 -6.45
CA SER A 114 -8.17 -0.78 -6.22
C SER A 114 -8.47 -0.04 -7.51
N ASP A 115 -9.48 0.83 -7.50
CA ASP A 115 -9.81 1.69 -8.63
C ASP A 115 -8.67 2.65 -8.98
N LYS A 116 -8.59 3.06 -10.23
CA LYS A 116 -7.49 3.83 -10.80
C LYS A 116 -7.99 5.11 -11.44
N PRO A 117 -7.93 6.26 -10.73
CA PRO A 117 -8.17 7.56 -11.34
C PRO A 117 -7.32 7.74 -12.60
N LYS A 118 -7.94 8.20 -13.69
CA LYS A 118 -7.30 8.35 -15.01
C LYS A 118 -6.29 9.51 -15.07
N LYS A 119 -6.46 10.50 -14.17
CA LYS A 119 -5.65 11.74 -14.18
C LYS A 119 -4.57 11.65 -13.09
N GLU A 120 -3.34 12.00 -13.46
CA GLU A 120 -2.20 12.08 -12.53
C GLU A 120 -2.44 13.10 -11.41
N GLY A 121 -3.11 14.20 -11.72
CA GLY A 121 -3.46 15.23 -10.75
C GLY A 121 -4.40 14.79 -9.63
N ALA A 122 -5.07 13.64 -9.75
CA ALA A 122 -5.88 13.07 -8.68
C ALA A 122 -5.03 12.49 -7.53
N HIS A 123 -3.81 12.07 -7.84
CA HIS A 123 -2.92 11.44 -6.87
C HIS A 123 -2.15 12.48 -6.06
N GLN A 124 -2.73 12.92 -4.93
CA GLN A 124 -2.12 13.89 -4.01
C GLN A 124 -1.70 13.20 -2.71
N PHE A 125 -0.64 13.68 -2.06
CA PHE A 125 -0.09 13.14 -0.83
C PHE A 125 -1.15 13.08 0.29
N GLU A 126 -1.77 14.21 0.58
CA GLU A 126 -2.75 14.36 1.66
C GLU A 126 -3.98 13.46 1.43
N TRP A 127 -4.43 13.35 0.18
CA TRP A 127 -5.57 12.51 -0.17
C TRP A 127 -5.29 11.03 0.08
N HIS A 128 -4.15 10.50 -0.39
CA HIS A 128 -3.77 9.11 -0.14
C HIS A 128 -3.60 8.83 1.35
N ARG A 129 -2.98 9.76 2.07
CA ARG A 129 -2.84 9.68 3.52
C ARG A 129 -4.19 9.63 4.21
N GLN A 130 -5.13 10.50 3.84
CA GLN A 130 -6.47 10.57 4.44
C GLN A 130 -7.25 9.26 4.21
N VAL A 131 -7.19 8.68 3.00
CA VAL A 131 -7.79 7.37 2.72
C VAL A 131 -7.26 6.28 3.65
N LEU A 132 -5.96 6.28 3.94
CA LEU A 132 -5.37 5.30 4.86
C LEU A 132 -5.83 5.52 6.31
N LEU A 133 -5.93 6.76 6.78
CA LEU A 133 -6.46 7.09 8.11
C LEU A 133 -7.92 6.61 8.25
N GLU A 134 -8.76 6.92 7.29
CA GLU A 134 -10.17 6.49 7.26
C GLU A 134 -10.30 4.95 7.21
N LEU A 135 -9.39 4.25 6.51
CA LEU A 135 -9.37 2.79 6.51
C LEU A 135 -9.00 2.22 7.88
N ILE A 136 -8.00 2.81 8.57
CA ILE A 136 -7.59 2.39 9.92
C ILE A 136 -8.77 2.55 10.90
N GLU A 137 -9.47 3.68 10.86
CA GLU A 137 -10.67 3.94 11.67
C GLU A 137 -11.80 2.98 11.32
N ARG A 138 -12.11 2.81 10.03
CA ARG A 138 -13.18 1.94 9.53
C ARG A 138 -13.03 0.48 9.97
N LEU A 139 -11.80 -0.02 10.01
CA LEU A 139 -11.48 -1.38 10.41
C LEU A 139 -11.19 -1.49 11.92
N ASP A 140 -11.25 -0.37 12.65
CA ASP A 140 -10.87 -0.22 14.06
C ASP A 140 -9.54 -0.93 14.37
N LEU A 141 -8.51 -0.62 13.58
CA LEU A 141 -7.20 -1.25 13.78
C LEU A 141 -6.57 -0.75 15.05
N ARG A 142 -6.11 -1.68 15.89
CA ARG A 142 -5.48 -1.43 17.18
C ARG A 142 -4.22 -2.29 17.33
N ASN A 143 -3.31 -1.88 18.22
CA ASN A 143 -2.00 -2.53 18.40
C ASN A 143 -1.29 -2.79 17.07
N VAL A 144 -1.29 -1.76 16.22
CA VAL A 144 -0.79 -1.84 14.86
C VAL A 144 0.72 -1.93 14.87
N VAL A 145 1.25 -2.95 14.20
CA VAL A 145 2.62 -2.97 13.73
C VAL A 145 2.61 -2.46 12.30
N LEU A 146 3.12 -1.27 12.10
CA LEU A 146 3.17 -0.63 10.80
C LEU A 146 4.33 -1.21 9.99
N VAL A 147 4.02 -1.82 8.84
CA VAL A 147 5.00 -2.40 7.92
C VAL A 147 5.02 -1.56 6.65
N VAL A 148 6.15 -0.96 6.35
CA VAL A 148 6.24 0.03 5.27
C VAL A 148 7.42 -0.20 4.34
N GLN A 149 7.21 0.10 3.06
CA GLN A 149 8.22 0.08 2.01
C GLN A 149 7.91 1.19 1.00
N ASP A 150 8.93 1.93 0.53
CA ASP A 150 8.82 2.98 -0.50
C ASP A 150 7.71 4.00 -0.15
N TRP A 151 6.74 4.24 -1.03
CA TRP A 151 5.59 5.12 -0.77
C TRP A 151 4.72 4.68 0.41
N GLY A 152 4.68 3.37 0.70
CA GLY A 152 4.07 2.89 1.94
C GLY A 152 4.73 3.51 3.18
N GLY A 153 6.03 3.82 3.12
CA GLY A 153 6.73 4.55 4.18
C GLY A 153 6.53 6.05 4.11
N ILE A 154 6.61 6.65 2.92
CA ILE A 154 6.40 8.10 2.74
C ILE A 154 5.04 8.55 3.31
N LEU A 155 3.98 7.77 3.08
CA LEU A 155 2.66 8.02 3.66
C LEU A 155 2.53 7.44 5.07
N GLY A 156 2.91 6.17 5.24
CA GLY A 156 2.67 5.39 6.45
C GLY A 156 3.35 5.96 7.68
N LEU A 157 4.59 6.44 7.56
CA LEU A 157 5.32 7.05 8.67
C LEU A 157 4.68 8.35 9.19
N THR A 158 3.73 8.93 8.47
CA THR A 158 2.97 10.10 8.92
C THR A 158 1.64 9.75 9.60
N LEU A 159 1.20 8.49 9.57
CA LEU A 159 -0.09 8.09 10.14
C LEU A 159 -0.11 8.15 11.68
N PRO A 160 0.94 7.70 12.39
CA PRO A 160 0.94 7.68 13.85
C PRO A 160 0.87 9.06 14.51
N ILE A 161 1.21 10.14 13.82
CA ILE A 161 1.04 11.49 14.38
C ILE A 161 -0.44 11.86 14.57
N ALA A 162 -1.33 11.29 13.76
CA ALA A 162 -2.77 11.56 13.86
C ALA A 162 -3.49 10.66 14.88
N MET A 163 -2.98 9.44 15.14
CA MET A 163 -3.62 8.45 16.02
C MET A 163 -2.56 7.56 16.72
N PRO A 164 -1.66 8.18 17.52
CA PRO A 164 -0.50 7.48 18.09
C PRO A 164 -0.87 6.26 18.94
N GLU A 165 -2.01 6.30 19.61
CA GLU A 165 -2.50 5.25 20.50
C GLU A 165 -2.84 3.94 19.78
N ARG A 166 -2.98 3.97 18.46
CA ARG A 166 -3.26 2.78 17.65
C ARG A 166 -2.02 1.98 17.27
N PHE A 167 -0.83 2.58 17.37
CA PHE A 167 0.42 2.01 16.90
C PHE A 167 1.31 1.57 18.06
N GLY A 168 1.84 0.34 17.98
CA GLY A 168 2.74 -0.23 18.99
C GLY A 168 4.04 -0.79 18.43
N GLY A 169 4.18 -0.86 17.10
CA GLY A 169 5.38 -1.40 16.46
C GLY A 169 5.60 -0.81 15.06
N LEU A 170 6.84 -0.89 14.59
CA LEU A 170 7.26 -0.39 13.29
C LEU A 170 8.25 -1.37 12.64
N LEU A 171 7.99 -1.75 11.39
CA LEU A 171 8.92 -2.44 10.50
C LEU A 171 9.12 -1.61 9.23
N VAL A 172 10.31 -1.05 9.08
CA VAL A 172 10.68 -0.18 7.95
C VAL A 172 11.55 -0.96 6.97
N MET A 173 11.20 -0.90 5.70
CA MET A 173 11.96 -1.50 4.61
C MET A 173 12.13 -0.48 3.49
N ASN A 174 13.37 -0.21 3.07
CA ASN A 174 13.73 0.65 1.92
C ASN A 174 12.70 1.78 1.65
N THR A 175 12.73 2.80 2.50
CA THR A 175 11.89 4.00 2.41
C THR A 175 12.59 5.19 3.08
N LEU A 176 11.96 6.36 3.00
CA LEU A 176 12.44 7.59 3.63
C LEU A 176 11.28 8.46 4.11
N LEU A 177 11.56 9.40 5.01
CA LEU A 177 10.73 10.56 5.26
C LEU A 177 11.16 11.69 4.32
N ALA A 178 10.32 12.02 3.36
CA ALA A 178 10.61 13.10 2.41
C ALA A 178 10.27 14.46 3.05
N THR A 179 11.22 15.03 3.77
CA THR A 179 11.05 16.22 4.61
C THR A 179 11.21 17.55 3.86
N GLY A 180 11.76 17.51 2.64
CA GLY A 180 12.00 18.69 1.81
C GLY A 180 13.14 19.59 2.29
N ASP A 181 13.78 19.28 3.43
CA ASP A 181 14.92 20.00 4.00
C ASP A 181 16.28 19.30 3.78
N ALA A 182 16.25 18.19 3.05
CA ALA A 182 17.43 17.44 2.62
C ALA A 182 17.32 17.07 1.14
N PRO A 183 18.45 16.97 0.40
CA PRO A 183 18.42 16.55 -0.98
C PRO A 183 17.92 15.10 -1.09
N LEU A 184 17.14 14.82 -2.14
CA LEU A 184 16.73 13.45 -2.45
C LEU A 184 17.95 12.64 -2.91
N PRO A 185 18.03 11.35 -2.55
CA PRO A 185 19.09 10.46 -3.01
C PRO A 185 19.19 10.45 -4.54
N GLN A 186 20.43 10.41 -5.08
CA GLN A 186 20.64 10.44 -6.54
C GLN A 186 19.92 9.28 -7.25
N GLY A 187 19.93 8.09 -6.65
CA GLY A 187 19.21 6.93 -7.20
C GLY A 187 17.70 7.18 -7.35
N PHE A 188 17.10 7.94 -6.41
CA PHE A 188 15.70 8.35 -6.56
C PHE A 188 15.51 9.40 -7.65
N VAL A 189 16.41 10.37 -7.79
CA VAL A 189 16.36 11.38 -8.86
C VAL A 189 16.42 10.70 -10.23
N ASP A 190 17.32 9.73 -10.39
CA ASP A 190 17.47 8.94 -11.62
C ASP A 190 16.22 8.07 -11.89
N TRP A 191 15.66 7.45 -10.84
CA TRP A 191 14.42 6.72 -10.91
C TRP A 191 13.26 7.60 -11.40
N ARG A 192 13.08 8.78 -10.81
CA ARG A 192 12.05 9.76 -11.19
C ARG A 192 12.19 10.18 -12.65
N ALA A 193 13.42 10.48 -13.08
CA ALA A 193 13.71 10.80 -14.48
C ALA A 193 13.35 9.63 -15.42
N MET A 194 13.73 8.41 -15.06
CA MET A 194 13.40 7.20 -15.84
C MET A 194 11.88 7.00 -15.96
N CYS A 195 11.12 7.25 -14.89
CA CYS A 195 9.65 7.14 -14.91
C CYS A 195 9.00 8.15 -15.87
N ARG A 196 9.55 9.36 -15.96
CA ARG A 196 9.10 10.38 -16.93
C ARG A 196 9.42 10.00 -18.38
N ASP A 197 10.65 9.55 -18.62
CA ASP A 197 11.17 9.24 -19.96
C ASP A 197 10.57 7.95 -20.53
N LYS A 198 10.29 6.97 -19.65
CA LYS A 198 9.80 5.63 -20.02
C LYS A 198 8.54 5.25 -19.26
N PRO A 199 7.41 5.97 -19.43
CA PRO A 199 6.22 5.79 -18.60
C PRO A 199 5.51 4.44 -18.80
N LEU A 200 5.91 3.63 -19.79
CA LEU A 200 5.31 2.34 -20.12
C LEU A 200 6.22 1.14 -19.76
N TYR A 201 7.13 1.32 -18.80
CA TYR A 201 7.99 0.20 -18.35
C TYR A 201 7.16 -0.97 -17.81
N GLY A 202 7.63 -2.21 -18.04
CA GLY A 202 7.05 -3.40 -17.42
C GLY A 202 7.39 -3.46 -15.94
N VAL A 203 6.38 -3.48 -15.07
CA VAL A 203 6.56 -3.46 -13.61
C VAL A 203 7.28 -4.73 -13.15
N GLY A 204 6.81 -5.90 -13.59
CA GLY A 204 7.44 -7.18 -13.26
C GLY A 204 8.89 -7.25 -13.73
N ARG A 205 9.17 -6.79 -14.96
CA ARG A 205 10.53 -6.75 -15.50
C ARG A 205 11.45 -5.80 -14.72
N LEU A 206 10.90 -4.67 -14.26
CA LEU A 206 11.64 -3.72 -13.44
C LEU A 206 12.02 -4.35 -12.10
N LEU A 207 11.05 -4.93 -11.39
CA LEU A 207 11.27 -5.54 -10.08
C LEU A 207 12.22 -6.74 -10.17
N ALA A 208 12.21 -7.50 -11.27
CA ALA A 208 13.12 -8.61 -11.50
C ALA A 208 14.60 -8.19 -11.60
N ARG A 209 14.89 -6.92 -11.93
CA ARG A 209 16.29 -6.43 -11.97
C ARG A 209 16.95 -6.41 -10.59
N GLY A 210 16.17 -6.07 -9.57
CA GLY A 210 16.63 -6.07 -8.16
C GLY A 210 16.30 -7.35 -7.40
N ASN A 211 15.54 -8.27 -8.01
CA ASN A 211 15.05 -9.50 -7.36
C ASN A 211 15.17 -10.70 -8.30
N LEU A 212 16.38 -11.23 -8.40
CA LEU A 212 16.70 -12.33 -9.32
C LEU A 212 15.92 -13.65 -9.06
N HIS A 213 15.22 -13.73 -7.91
CA HIS A 213 14.40 -14.89 -7.53
C HIS A 213 12.94 -14.80 -8.01
N LEU A 214 12.54 -13.71 -8.66
CA LEU A 214 11.19 -13.58 -9.20
C LEU A 214 11.03 -14.46 -10.43
N SER A 215 10.08 -15.38 -10.39
CA SER A 215 9.68 -16.16 -11.56
C SER A 215 8.93 -15.30 -12.58
N ALA A 216 8.84 -15.78 -13.82
CA ALA A 216 8.06 -15.11 -14.86
C ALA A 216 6.58 -14.93 -14.47
N ALA A 217 5.99 -15.90 -13.76
CA ALA A 217 4.62 -15.82 -13.26
C ALA A 217 4.46 -14.74 -12.16
N GLU A 218 5.44 -14.59 -11.26
CA GLU A 218 5.44 -13.52 -10.25
C GLU A 218 5.65 -12.14 -10.91
N CYS A 219 6.48 -12.04 -11.93
CA CYS A 219 6.60 -10.81 -12.72
C CYS A 219 5.27 -10.44 -13.38
N ALA A 220 4.58 -11.39 -13.99
CA ALA A 220 3.26 -11.17 -14.57
C ALA A 220 2.22 -10.74 -13.52
N ALA A 221 2.29 -11.29 -12.29
CA ALA A 221 1.43 -10.86 -11.19
C ALA A 221 1.66 -9.39 -10.78
N TYR A 222 2.88 -8.88 -10.85
CA TYR A 222 3.15 -7.45 -10.64
C TYR A 222 2.67 -6.56 -11.79
N ASP A 223 2.60 -7.07 -13.02
CA ASP A 223 2.06 -6.35 -14.18
C ASP A 223 0.52 -6.39 -14.23
N ALA A 224 -0.11 -7.38 -13.59
CA ALA A 224 -1.55 -7.63 -13.66
C ALA A 224 -2.45 -6.40 -13.41
N PRO A 225 -2.14 -5.47 -12.47
CA PRO A 225 -2.94 -4.28 -12.25
C PRO A 225 -2.97 -3.30 -13.42
N PHE A 226 -2.03 -3.39 -14.37
CA PHE A 226 -1.70 -2.34 -15.33
C PHE A 226 -1.74 -2.84 -16.80
N PRO A 227 -2.89 -3.32 -17.30
CA PRO A 227 -2.99 -3.94 -18.63
C PRO A 227 -2.60 -3.00 -19.78
N ASP A 228 -2.82 -1.69 -19.62
CA ASP A 228 -2.44 -0.68 -20.61
C ASP A 228 -2.05 0.67 -19.95
N LYS A 229 -1.74 1.67 -20.79
CA LYS A 229 -1.30 3.00 -20.34
C LYS A 229 -2.34 3.75 -19.50
N GLY A 230 -3.61 3.47 -19.68
CA GLY A 230 -4.71 4.14 -18.97
C GLY A 230 -4.72 3.82 -17.48
N TYR A 231 -4.27 2.62 -17.11
CA TYR A 231 -4.21 2.15 -15.71
C TYR A 231 -2.99 2.65 -14.94
N ARG A 232 -2.13 3.48 -15.54
CA ARG A 232 -0.79 3.80 -15.03
C ARG A 232 -0.65 5.25 -14.53
N ALA A 233 -1.73 5.98 -14.32
CA ALA A 233 -1.68 7.37 -13.85
C ALA A 233 -0.94 7.50 -12.50
N ALA A 234 -1.21 6.61 -11.55
CA ALA A 234 -0.52 6.58 -10.26
C ALA A 234 0.99 6.30 -10.42
N LEU A 235 1.37 5.33 -11.27
CA LEU A 235 2.78 5.00 -11.52
C LEU A 235 3.60 6.21 -11.98
N ARG A 236 2.98 7.09 -12.78
CA ARG A 236 3.62 8.31 -13.27
C ARG A 236 3.58 9.44 -12.24
N ALA A 237 2.47 9.57 -11.51
CA ALA A 237 2.29 10.66 -10.56
C ALA A 237 3.16 10.52 -9.32
N PHE A 238 3.27 9.32 -8.75
CA PHE A 238 3.89 9.11 -7.45
C PHE A 238 5.35 9.59 -7.38
N PRO A 239 6.25 9.28 -8.34
CA PRO A 239 7.62 9.79 -8.30
C PRO A 239 7.71 11.32 -8.23
N ASP A 240 6.78 12.03 -8.89
CA ASP A 240 6.75 13.48 -8.92
C ASP A 240 6.10 14.12 -7.68
N ARG A 241 5.46 13.32 -6.82
CA ARG A 241 4.82 13.76 -5.58
C ARG A 241 5.69 13.57 -4.34
N VAL A 242 6.90 13.00 -4.49
CA VAL A 242 7.84 12.93 -3.36
C VAL A 242 8.34 14.32 -3.03
N PRO A 243 8.10 14.84 -1.81
CA PRO A 243 8.53 16.16 -1.40
C PRO A 243 10.06 16.34 -1.57
N ALA A 244 10.47 17.39 -2.28
CA ALA A 244 11.85 17.75 -2.54
C ALA A 244 12.21 19.16 -2.01
N ALA A 245 11.18 19.98 -1.70
CA ALA A 245 11.31 21.32 -1.13
C ALA A 245 10.45 21.46 0.10
N LEU A 246 10.72 22.48 0.93
CA LEU A 246 10.06 22.71 2.21
C LEU A 246 8.56 22.97 2.10
N ASP A 247 8.12 23.55 0.99
CA ASP A 247 6.74 23.91 0.66
C ASP A 247 6.02 22.86 -0.19
N ASP A 248 6.68 21.77 -0.56
CA ASP A 248 6.02 20.68 -1.27
C ASP A 248 4.96 20.00 -0.39
N ALA A 249 3.89 19.51 -1.04
CA ALA A 249 2.82 18.78 -0.40
C ALA A 249 3.37 17.58 0.38
N GLY A 250 3.01 17.46 1.66
CA GLY A 250 3.49 16.39 2.55
C GLY A 250 4.82 16.68 3.26
N ALA A 251 5.62 17.68 2.84
CA ALA A 251 6.92 17.98 3.48
C ALA A 251 6.77 18.38 4.95
N ALA A 252 5.80 19.23 5.26
CA ALA A 252 5.53 19.63 6.63
C ALA A 252 5.10 18.46 7.52
N LEU A 253 4.22 17.59 7.02
CA LEU A 253 3.80 16.37 7.72
C LEU A 253 4.96 15.40 7.93
N SER A 254 5.87 15.28 6.95
CA SER A 254 7.07 14.44 7.07
C SER A 254 8.02 14.97 8.14
N ARG A 255 8.17 16.29 8.28
CA ARG A 255 8.97 16.90 9.37
C ARG A 255 8.33 16.67 10.74
N GLU A 256 7.01 16.81 10.85
CA GLU A 256 6.27 16.50 12.09
C GLU A 256 6.41 15.01 12.43
N ALA A 257 6.35 14.12 11.44
CA ALA A 257 6.57 12.70 11.65
C ALA A 257 8.00 12.41 12.10
N ARG A 258 9.03 13.07 11.54
CA ARG A 258 10.42 12.94 12.00
C ARG A 258 10.53 13.29 13.48
N ASP A 259 9.94 14.43 13.91
CA ASP A 259 9.92 14.82 15.31
C ASP A 259 9.20 13.80 16.20
N PHE A 260 8.06 13.27 15.73
CA PHE A 260 7.33 12.21 16.44
C PHE A 260 8.21 10.96 16.63
N TRP A 261 8.84 10.46 15.58
CA TRP A 261 9.66 9.25 15.65
C TRP A 261 10.90 9.43 16.52
N GLN A 262 11.50 10.61 16.53
CA GLN A 262 12.70 10.92 17.32
C GLN A 262 12.40 11.12 18.82
N HIS A 263 11.26 11.72 19.18
CA HIS A 263 11.04 12.20 20.55
C HIS A 263 9.81 11.61 21.25
N ARG A 264 8.83 11.11 20.50
CA ARG A 264 7.55 10.67 21.09
C ARG A 264 7.28 9.19 20.96
N TRP A 265 7.93 8.50 20.02
CA TRP A 265 7.72 7.09 19.79
C TRP A 265 8.24 6.23 20.95
N GLN A 266 7.40 5.29 21.42
CA GLN A 266 7.70 4.39 22.54
C GLN A 266 7.63 2.90 22.13
N GLY A 267 7.15 2.61 20.92
CA GLY A 267 7.00 1.24 20.42
C GLY A 267 8.33 0.61 19.99
N PHE A 268 8.29 -0.68 19.68
CA PHE A 268 9.47 -1.33 19.08
C PHE A 268 9.62 -0.91 17.61
N SER A 269 10.86 -0.91 17.14
CA SER A 269 11.17 -0.62 15.74
C SER A 269 12.20 -1.60 15.20
N LEU A 270 11.99 -2.05 13.97
CA LEU A 270 12.95 -2.81 13.19
C LEU A 270 13.09 -2.17 11.81
N MET A 271 14.34 -1.93 11.40
CA MET A 271 14.67 -1.48 10.04
C MET A 271 15.40 -2.58 9.29
N VAL A 272 14.91 -2.90 8.10
CA VAL A 272 15.52 -3.88 7.19
C VAL A 272 15.77 -3.21 5.87
N VAL A 273 17.03 -3.04 5.48
CA VAL A 273 17.43 -2.34 4.27
C VAL A 273 18.11 -3.30 3.30
N GLY A 274 17.58 -3.40 2.09
CA GLY A 274 18.27 -4.05 0.98
C GLY A 274 19.48 -3.21 0.55
N ALA A 275 20.67 -3.63 0.94
CA ALA A 275 21.91 -2.84 0.72
C ALA A 275 22.22 -2.60 -0.76
N GLN A 276 21.69 -3.45 -1.66
CA GLN A 276 21.89 -3.34 -3.11
C GLN A 276 20.73 -2.64 -3.84
N ASP A 277 19.78 -2.05 -3.10
CA ASP A 277 18.69 -1.26 -3.71
C ASP A 277 19.30 0.03 -4.32
N PRO A 278 19.21 0.22 -5.65
CA PRO A 278 19.84 1.37 -6.31
C PRO A 278 19.11 2.69 -6.06
N VAL A 279 17.90 2.65 -5.48
CA VAL A 279 17.03 3.83 -5.28
C VAL A 279 17.00 4.26 -3.82
N LEU A 280 16.81 3.30 -2.91
CA LEU A 280 16.57 3.52 -1.48
C LEU A 280 17.50 2.66 -0.60
N GLY A 281 18.61 2.17 -1.15
CA GLY A 281 19.63 1.43 -0.42
C GLY A 281 20.47 2.32 0.49
N LEU A 282 21.48 1.71 1.11
CA LEU A 282 22.43 2.46 1.91
C LEU A 282 23.22 3.45 1.03
N PRO A 283 23.51 4.66 1.52
CA PRO A 283 24.46 5.57 0.85
C PRO A 283 25.80 4.86 0.66
N THR A 284 26.30 4.82 -0.56
CA THR A 284 27.64 4.33 -0.89
C THR A 284 28.67 5.42 -0.69
#